data_3d361740737ee5b365ab5c4dfff703cf
#
_entry.id   3d361740737ee5b365ab5c4dfff703cf
#
_cell.length_a   1.000
_cell.length_b   1.000
_cell.length_c   1.000
_cell.angle_alpha   90.00
_cell.angle_beta   90.00
_cell.angle_gamma   90.00
#
_symmetry.space_group_name_H-M   'P 1'
#
loop_
_entity.id
_entity.type
_entity.pdbx_description
1 polymer ?
#
loop_
_entity_poly.entity_id
_entity_poly.type
_entity_poly.pdbx_seq_one_letter_code
_entity_poly.pdbx_strand_id
1 'polypeptide(L)'
;MLLFAITAGSSAGCLYYLQPLLHEVGDDFHISTAAAGLVVSVTQVGYLIGLALVVPLGDFVSRRILVGGLLVVSCIGLAIAAFSPAYAVLMVMVFAVGVSASAAQVVVPWAAAVAAPGERGAIVGTVMSGLLVGILFSRVFSGLVAQVGGWRTVLVVAAVVQLAMAAAVWWYAPRTAISATSTSYPRVLWSIVTLVRSEGVLRHRMLLGGLNMAAFSGMWTAIAFLLAGAHGSQYHFSDAAIGLFGLAGVAGALAAPRVGKLADRGYLRHTQYGVWAIELLGWALLYWGAHQVIVLVIALLVFDFGVQGVQIANQAAVYSLDDEARSRLTTAYMVAYFAGGVLGSAFGAWAYQAGGWVLVCAAGAGTAIAGMALWAVFAISERNHPLQGVTAHARLRQDTQAG
;
A
#
# COMPACT_ATOMS: atom_id res chain seq x y z
N MET A 1 11.27 -5.28 19.41
CA MET A 1 11.16 -5.42 17.94
C MET A 1 9.80 -5.97 17.52
N LEU A 2 9.34 -7.06 18.13
CA LEU A 2 8.01 -7.64 17.83
C LEU A 2 6.86 -6.63 17.99
N LEU A 3 6.88 -5.80 19.04
CA LEU A 3 5.89 -4.72 19.24
C LEU A 3 5.80 -3.80 18.03
N PHE A 4 6.93 -3.34 17.48
CA PHE A 4 6.95 -2.48 16.29
C PHE A 4 6.40 -3.19 15.06
N ALA A 5 6.75 -4.46 14.85
CA ALA A 5 6.25 -5.25 13.73
C ALA A 5 4.72 -5.44 13.81
N ILE A 6 4.19 -5.78 14.99
CA ILE A 6 2.74 -5.94 15.20
C ILE A 6 2.02 -4.58 15.07
N THR A 7 2.58 -3.51 15.62
CA THR A 7 2.00 -2.16 15.50
C THR A 7 1.94 -1.71 14.05
N ALA A 8 3.01 -1.91 13.28
CA ALA A 8 3.02 -1.58 11.86
C ALA A 8 2.00 -2.40 11.07
N GLY A 9 1.94 -3.72 11.34
CA GLY A 9 1.00 -4.63 10.68
C GLY A 9 -0.45 -4.34 11.02
N SER A 10 -0.80 -4.13 12.29
CA SER A 10 -2.17 -3.83 12.70
C SER A 10 -2.64 -2.47 12.18
N SER A 11 -1.76 -1.46 12.16
CA SER A 11 -2.08 -0.13 11.59
C SER A 11 -2.30 -0.20 10.08
N ALA A 12 -1.40 -0.86 9.32
CA ALA A 12 -1.56 -1.02 7.89
C ALA A 12 -2.77 -1.88 7.52
N GLY A 13 -3.09 -2.90 8.35
CA GLY A 13 -4.27 -3.75 8.19
C GLY A 13 -5.58 -2.98 8.19
N CYS A 14 -5.65 -1.85 8.92
CA CYS A 14 -6.86 -1.02 8.98
C CYS A 14 -7.31 -0.48 7.61
N LEU A 15 -6.40 -0.38 6.65
CA LEU A 15 -6.71 0.06 5.28
C LEU A 15 -7.51 -0.99 4.49
N TYR A 16 -7.50 -2.24 4.93
CA TYR A 16 -7.96 -3.37 4.12
C TYR A 16 -9.08 -4.18 4.77
N TYR A 17 -9.47 -3.91 6.04
CA TYR A 17 -10.51 -4.68 6.74
C TYR A 17 -11.85 -4.69 6.01
N LEU A 18 -12.31 -3.58 5.49
CA LEU A 18 -13.60 -3.50 4.80
C LEU A 18 -13.54 -3.95 3.32
N GLN A 19 -12.34 -4.11 2.75
CA GLN A 19 -12.19 -4.42 1.31
C GLN A 19 -12.88 -5.72 0.88
N PRO A 20 -12.77 -6.86 1.59
CA PRO A 20 -13.49 -8.08 1.22
C PRO A 20 -15.00 -8.03 1.55
N LEU A 21 -15.45 -7.08 2.37
CA LEU A 21 -16.81 -6.98 2.91
C LEU A 21 -17.64 -5.84 2.29
N LEU A 22 -17.19 -5.31 1.14
CA LEU A 22 -17.87 -4.17 0.50
C LEU A 22 -19.30 -4.47 0.08
N HIS A 23 -19.61 -5.72 -0.25
CA HIS A 23 -20.96 -6.15 -0.58
C HIS A 23 -21.89 -6.09 0.65
N GLU A 24 -21.45 -6.58 1.83
CA GLU A 24 -22.21 -6.48 3.07
C GLU A 24 -22.47 -5.01 3.47
N VAL A 25 -21.45 -4.14 3.33
CA VAL A 25 -21.62 -2.71 3.57
C VAL A 25 -22.63 -2.10 2.60
N GLY A 26 -22.59 -2.51 1.33
CA GLY A 26 -23.53 -2.09 0.31
C GLY A 26 -24.98 -2.47 0.65
N ASP A 27 -25.18 -3.73 1.06
CA ASP A 27 -26.48 -4.28 1.40
C ASP A 27 -27.05 -3.62 2.69
N ASP A 28 -26.22 -3.43 3.71
CA ASP A 28 -26.63 -2.87 5.01
C ASP A 28 -27.07 -1.40 4.90
N PHE A 29 -26.38 -0.60 4.09
CA PHE A 29 -26.76 0.80 3.83
C PHE A 29 -27.66 1.01 2.61
N HIS A 30 -28.04 -0.05 1.89
CA HIS A 30 -28.85 -0.01 0.66
C HIS A 30 -28.26 0.93 -0.40
N ILE A 31 -26.93 0.86 -0.61
CA ILE A 31 -26.19 1.70 -1.54
C ILE A 31 -25.66 0.89 -2.73
N SER A 32 -25.34 1.59 -3.82
CA SER A 32 -24.77 0.96 -5.01
C SER A 32 -23.35 0.41 -4.78
N THR A 33 -22.96 -0.56 -5.60
CA THR A 33 -21.59 -1.12 -5.62
C THR A 33 -20.51 -0.04 -5.75
N ALA A 34 -20.76 0.97 -6.61
CA ALA A 34 -19.84 2.10 -6.75
C ALA A 34 -19.71 2.90 -5.45
N ALA A 35 -20.85 3.16 -4.77
CA ALA A 35 -20.83 3.86 -3.48
C ALA A 35 -20.11 3.03 -2.41
N ALA A 36 -20.37 1.72 -2.32
CA ALA A 36 -19.66 0.83 -1.39
C ALA A 36 -18.14 0.85 -1.62
N GLY A 37 -17.69 0.86 -2.88
CA GLY A 37 -16.27 0.96 -3.22
C GLY A 37 -15.58 2.26 -2.78
N LEU A 38 -16.34 3.36 -2.63
CA LEU A 38 -15.81 4.61 -2.11
C LEU A 38 -15.30 4.51 -0.66
N VAL A 39 -15.73 3.52 0.10
CA VAL A 39 -15.18 3.25 1.45
C VAL A 39 -13.67 3.03 1.38
N VAL A 40 -13.20 2.23 0.42
CA VAL A 40 -11.77 2.00 0.20
C VAL A 40 -11.08 3.28 -0.26
N SER A 41 -11.67 3.99 -1.21
CA SER A 41 -11.10 5.24 -1.73
C SER A 41 -10.93 6.29 -0.64
N VAL A 42 -11.95 6.50 0.20
CA VAL A 42 -11.91 7.50 1.29
C VAL A 42 -10.91 7.10 2.37
N THR A 43 -10.81 5.80 2.70
CA THR A 43 -9.77 5.30 3.61
C THR A 43 -8.37 5.59 3.06
N GLN A 44 -8.16 5.39 1.77
CA GLN A 44 -6.88 5.67 1.12
C GLN A 44 -6.59 7.19 1.00
N VAL A 45 -7.61 8.04 0.81
CA VAL A 45 -7.45 9.51 0.90
C VAL A 45 -6.97 9.90 2.30
N GLY A 46 -7.58 9.35 3.34
CA GLY A 46 -7.12 9.55 4.72
C GLY A 46 -5.65 9.15 4.88
N TYR A 47 -5.29 7.96 4.41
CA TYR A 47 -3.91 7.47 4.49
C TYR A 47 -2.92 8.35 3.73
N LEU A 48 -3.26 8.81 2.53
CA LEU A 48 -2.47 9.73 1.74
C LEU A 48 -2.20 11.03 2.51
N ILE A 49 -3.24 11.61 3.14
CA ILE A 49 -3.11 12.80 3.97
C ILE A 49 -2.23 12.50 5.19
N GLY A 50 -2.40 11.34 5.82
CA GLY A 50 -1.55 10.88 6.90
C GLY A 50 -0.08 10.78 6.49
N LEU A 51 0.21 10.19 5.33
CA LEU A 51 1.56 10.11 4.78
C LEU A 51 2.17 11.50 4.52
N ALA A 52 1.40 12.39 3.92
CA ALA A 52 1.89 13.70 3.53
C ALA A 52 2.11 14.64 4.74
N LEU A 53 1.20 14.60 5.71
CA LEU A 53 1.16 15.57 6.81
C LEU A 53 1.55 14.99 8.17
N VAL A 54 1.15 13.74 8.47
CA VAL A 54 1.35 13.18 9.83
C VAL A 54 2.72 12.50 9.95
N VAL A 55 3.16 11.76 8.93
CA VAL A 55 4.47 11.07 8.99
C VAL A 55 5.63 12.04 9.24
N PRO A 56 5.73 13.21 8.57
CA PRO A 56 6.78 14.18 8.85
C PRO A 56 6.74 14.77 10.26
N LEU A 57 5.60 14.75 10.97
CA LEU A 57 5.52 15.18 12.37
C LEU A 57 6.37 14.30 13.30
N GLY A 58 6.69 13.06 12.89
CA GLY A 58 7.55 12.16 13.65
C GLY A 58 8.97 12.66 13.91
N ASP A 59 9.40 13.72 13.21
CA ASP A 59 10.70 14.39 13.45
C ASP A 59 10.56 15.57 14.44
N PHE A 60 9.35 16.06 14.70
CA PHE A 60 9.05 17.22 15.55
C PHE A 60 8.37 16.84 16.87
N VAL A 61 7.73 15.69 16.94
CA VAL A 61 6.98 15.20 18.11
C VAL A 61 7.56 13.86 18.54
N SER A 62 7.52 13.56 19.84
CA SER A 62 7.88 12.23 20.33
C SER A 62 7.12 11.15 19.57
N ARG A 63 7.85 10.25 18.89
CA ARG A 63 7.26 9.17 18.07
C ARG A 63 6.33 8.27 18.89
N ARG A 64 6.61 8.09 20.19
CA ARG A 64 5.74 7.35 21.11
C ARG A 64 4.39 8.03 21.29
N ILE A 65 4.35 9.35 21.47
CA ILE A 65 3.11 10.13 21.61
C ILE A 65 2.36 10.14 20.28
N LEU A 66 3.07 10.38 19.18
CA LEU A 66 2.46 10.42 17.84
C LEU A 66 1.83 9.07 17.48
N VAL A 67 2.58 7.97 17.55
CA VAL A 67 2.06 6.63 17.23
C VAL A 67 0.94 6.23 18.20
N GLY A 68 1.14 6.41 19.50
CA GLY A 68 0.11 6.11 20.51
C GLY A 68 -1.19 6.89 20.27
N GLY A 69 -1.08 8.19 19.94
CA GLY A 69 -2.23 9.03 19.61
C GLY A 69 -2.95 8.56 18.34
N LEU A 70 -2.21 8.21 17.29
CA LEU A 70 -2.79 7.67 16.05
C LEU A 70 -3.52 6.35 16.27
N LEU A 71 -2.99 5.45 17.11
CA LEU A 71 -3.64 4.19 17.46
C LEU A 71 -4.94 4.43 18.25
N VAL A 72 -4.98 5.43 19.15
CA VAL A 72 -6.21 5.83 19.86
C VAL A 72 -7.23 6.42 18.87
N VAL A 73 -6.82 7.29 17.98
CA VAL A 73 -7.71 7.83 16.92
C VAL A 73 -8.25 6.70 16.06
N SER A 74 -7.43 5.72 15.69
CA SER A 74 -7.86 4.54 14.94
C SER A 74 -8.89 3.72 15.72
N CYS A 75 -8.65 3.47 17.02
CA CYS A 75 -9.58 2.76 17.87
C CYS A 75 -10.94 3.47 17.93
N ILE A 76 -10.97 4.77 18.20
CA ILE A 76 -12.20 5.58 18.28
C ILE A 76 -12.90 5.58 16.92
N GLY A 77 -12.17 5.80 15.83
CA GLY A 77 -12.72 5.80 14.47
C GLY A 77 -13.37 4.46 14.10
N LEU A 78 -12.69 3.34 14.37
CA LEU A 78 -13.20 1.99 14.13
C LEU A 78 -14.43 1.69 15.00
N ALA A 79 -14.41 2.07 16.28
CA ALA A 79 -15.55 1.87 17.17
C ALA A 79 -16.78 2.65 16.70
N ILE A 80 -16.63 3.94 16.36
CA ILE A 80 -17.75 4.74 15.85
C ILE A 80 -18.23 4.20 14.49
N ALA A 81 -17.31 3.80 13.61
CA ALA A 81 -17.66 3.19 12.32
C ALA A 81 -18.48 1.91 12.48
N ALA A 82 -18.14 1.05 13.46
CA ALA A 82 -18.87 -0.18 13.75
C ALA A 82 -20.33 0.06 14.15
N PHE A 83 -20.62 1.15 14.83
CA PHE A 83 -21.96 1.52 15.28
C PHE A 83 -22.59 2.66 14.44
N SER A 84 -22.02 2.91 13.24
CA SER A 84 -22.51 4.00 12.38
C SER A 84 -23.97 3.78 11.96
N PRO A 85 -24.86 4.74 12.22
CA PRO A 85 -26.26 4.66 11.83
C PRO A 85 -26.49 5.08 10.37
N ALA A 86 -25.51 5.74 9.76
CA ALA A 86 -25.61 6.28 8.42
C ALA A 86 -24.26 6.14 7.68
N TYR A 87 -24.34 5.92 6.37
CA TYR A 87 -23.17 5.79 5.51
C TYR A 87 -22.22 6.98 5.60
N ALA A 88 -22.73 8.22 5.74
CA ALA A 88 -21.90 9.41 5.91
C ALA A 88 -21.01 9.36 7.17
N VAL A 89 -21.52 8.80 8.27
CA VAL A 89 -20.73 8.62 9.50
C VAL A 89 -19.62 7.59 9.27
N LEU A 90 -19.94 6.47 8.60
CA LEU A 90 -18.94 5.49 8.21
C LEU A 90 -17.82 6.15 7.39
N MET A 91 -18.17 6.97 6.38
CA MET A 91 -17.20 7.64 5.51
C MET A 91 -16.26 8.56 6.26
N VAL A 92 -16.77 9.38 7.19
CA VAL A 92 -15.94 10.26 8.04
C VAL A 92 -15.00 9.42 8.93
N MET A 93 -15.49 8.34 9.48
CA MET A 93 -14.70 7.51 10.40
C MET A 93 -13.64 6.70 9.65
N VAL A 94 -13.93 6.11 8.49
CA VAL A 94 -12.91 5.40 7.70
C VAL A 94 -11.85 6.37 7.16
N PHE A 95 -12.19 7.63 6.88
CA PHE A 95 -11.20 8.67 6.59
C PHE A 95 -10.25 8.88 7.77
N ALA A 96 -10.78 9.04 8.99
CA ALA A 96 -9.97 9.22 10.20
C ALA A 96 -9.09 7.98 10.48
N VAL A 97 -9.63 6.78 10.29
CA VAL A 97 -8.89 5.51 10.36
C VAL A 97 -7.77 5.48 9.31
N GLY A 98 -8.05 5.92 8.10
CA GLY A 98 -7.04 6.05 7.04
C GLY A 98 -5.88 6.98 7.45
N VAL A 99 -6.19 8.18 7.95
CA VAL A 99 -5.16 9.11 8.46
C VAL A 99 -4.32 8.45 9.55
N SER A 100 -4.96 7.78 10.51
CA SER A 100 -4.28 7.16 11.65
C SER A 100 -3.46 5.92 11.27
N ALA A 101 -3.81 5.20 10.20
CA ALA A 101 -3.06 4.06 9.68
C ALA A 101 -1.63 4.44 9.22
N SER A 102 -1.37 5.74 8.98
CA SER A 102 -0.02 6.27 8.72
C SER A 102 0.97 6.03 9.86
N ALA A 103 0.49 5.66 11.06
CA ALA A 103 1.32 5.19 12.17
C ALA A 103 2.30 4.08 11.74
N ALA A 104 1.89 3.19 10.83
CA ALA A 104 2.76 2.15 10.26
C ALA A 104 4.05 2.73 9.68
N GLN A 105 3.97 3.86 8.97
CA GLN A 105 5.11 4.52 8.33
C GLN A 105 5.98 5.33 9.32
N VAL A 106 5.44 5.74 10.45
CA VAL A 106 6.21 6.37 11.56
C VAL A 106 6.98 5.30 12.34
N VAL A 107 6.42 4.11 12.50
CA VAL A 107 7.02 3.00 13.25
C VAL A 107 8.30 2.49 12.61
N VAL A 108 8.37 2.41 11.26
CA VAL A 108 9.55 1.89 10.54
C VAL A 108 10.83 2.70 10.85
N PRO A 109 10.88 4.02 10.62
CA PRO A 109 12.06 4.81 10.97
C PRO A 109 12.27 4.92 12.48
N TRP A 110 11.23 4.79 13.31
CA TRP A 110 11.39 4.74 14.75
C TRP A 110 12.15 3.48 15.18
N ALA A 111 11.77 2.32 14.67
CA ALA A 111 12.47 1.07 14.92
C ALA A 111 13.93 1.11 14.48
N ALA A 112 14.21 1.70 13.31
CA ALA A 112 15.57 1.92 12.83
C ALA A 112 16.42 2.84 13.75
N ALA A 113 15.78 3.86 14.34
CA ALA A 113 16.44 4.83 15.21
C ALA A 113 16.83 4.25 16.59
N VAL A 114 16.08 3.26 17.09
CA VAL A 114 16.36 2.59 18.38
C VAL A 114 17.19 1.31 18.22
N ALA A 115 17.55 0.95 16.99
CA ALA A 115 18.37 -0.22 16.68
C ALA A 115 19.82 -0.01 17.06
N ALA A 116 20.51 -1.06 17.51
CA ALA A 116 21.94 -1.03 17.73
C ALA A 116 22.72 -0.83 16.41
N PRO A 117 23.92 -0.25 16.47
CA PRO A 117 24.78 -0.16 15.30
C PRO A 117 25.00 -1.55 14.67
N GLY A 118 24.76 -1.69 13.36
CA GLY A 118 24.88 -2.96 12.64
C GLY A 118 23.59 -3.80 12.56
N GLU A 119 22.57 -3.55 13.39
CA GLU A 119 21.31 -4.31 13.38
C GLU A 119 20.14 -3.60 12.65
N ARG A 120 20.34 -2.37 12.22
CA ARG A 120 19.28 -1.53 11.61
C ARG A 120 18.58 -2.22 10.45
N GLY A 121 19.33 -2.86 9.56
CA GLY A 121 18.75 -3.56 8.40
C GLY A 121 17.85 -4.72 8.80
N ALA A 122 18.30 -5.56 9.74
CA ALA A 122 17.52 -6.70 10.22
C ALA A 122 16.23 -6.25 10.94
N ILE A 123 16.32 -5.18 11.73
CA ILE A 123 15.17 -4.62 12.47
C ILE A 123 14.15 -4.00 11.52
N VAL A 124 14.59 -3.19 10.56
CA VAL A 124 13.70 -2.63 9.52
C VAL A 124 13.06 -3.77 8.73
N GLY A 125 13.82 -4.80 8.35
CA GLY A 125 13.30 -5.99 7.69
C GLY A 125 12.21 -6.68 8.50
N THR A 126 12.40 -6.86 9.81
CA THR A 126 11.40 -7.46 10.71
C THR A 126 10.11 -6.63 10.77
N VAL A 127 10.23 -5.30 10.90
CA VAL A 127 9.06 -4.40 10.95
C VAL A 127 8.32 -4.37 9.63
N MET A 128 9.03 -4.32 8.51
CA MET A 128 8.43 -4.39 7.16
C MET A 128 7.77 -5.73 6.89
N SER A 129 8.34 -6.84 7.36
CA SER A 129 7.69 -8.15 7.29
C SER A 129 6.39 -8.17 8.11
N GLY A 130 6.40 -7.58 9.32
CA GLY A 130 5.20 -7.42 10.14
C GLY A 130 4.12 -6.60 9.43
N LEU A 131 4.51 -5.52 8.76
CA LEU A 131 3.61 -4.68 7.97
C LEU A 131 2.97 -5.49 6.83
N LEU A 132 3.76 -6.23 6.04
CA LEU A 132 3.27 -7.05 4.93
C LEU A 132 2.35 -8.18 5.43
N VAL A 133 2.76 -8.89 6.48
CA VAL A 133 1.93 -9.93 7.11
C VAL A 133 0.61 -9.33 7.61
N GLY A 134 0.64 -8.14 8.22
CA GLY A 134 -0.56 -7.42 8.68
C GLY A 134 -1.53 -7.11 7.53
N ILE A 135 -1.02 -6.65 6.39
CA ILE A 135 -1.84 -6.40 5.19
C ILE A 135 -2.49 -7.70 4.67
N LEU A 136 -1.73 -8.77 4.56
CA LEU A 136 -2.25 -10.06 4.08
C LEU A 136 -3.25 -10.66 5.07
N PHE A 137 -2.88 -10.66 6.35
CA PHE A 137 -3.71 -11.22 7.42
C PHE A 137 -5.00 -10.44 7.60
N SER A 138 -5.00 -9.12 7.36
CA SER A 138 -6.20 -8.29 7.55
C SER A 138 -7.40 -8.76 6.74
N ARG A 139 -7.18 -9.19 5.49
CA ARG A 139 -8.26 -9.70 4.62
C ARG A 139 -8.81 -11.03 5.10
N VAL A 140 -7.91 -11.97 5.48
CA VAL A 140 -8.28 -13.28 6.03
C VAL A 140 -9.02 -13.12 7.35
N PHE A 141 -8.46 -12.31 8.25
CA PHE A 141 -9.05 -11.97 9.54
C PHE A 141 -10.45 -11.38 9.37
N SER A 142 -10.58 -10.42 8.46
CA SER A 142 -11.84 -9.76 8.15
C SER A 142 -12.90 -10.76 7.69
N GLY A 143 -12.59 -11.60 6.73
CA GLY A 143 -13.52 -12.62 6.23
C GLY A 143 -13.92 -13.64 7.29
N LEU A 144 -13.00 -14.09 8.15
CA LEU A 144 -13.30 -15.06 9.22
C LEU A 144 -14.16 -14.45 10.32
N VAL A 145 -13.85 -13.22 10.75
CA VAL A 145 -14.61 -12.55 11.83
C VAL A 145 -16.00 -12.14 11.34
N ALA A 146 -16.13 -11.73 10.08
CA ALA A 146 -17.41 -11.35 9.49
C ALA A 146 -18.42 -12.50 9.50
N GLN A 147 -18.00 -13.74 9.36
CA GLN A 147 -18.91 -14.91 9.45
C GLN A 147 -19.61 -15.03 10.81
N VAL A 148 -19.03 -14.50 11.87
CA VAL A 148 -19.58 -14.60 13.23
C VAL A 148 -20.59 -13.49 13.53
N GLY A 149 -20.38 -12.29 12.97
CA GLY A 149 -21.22 -11.13 13.31
C GLY A 149 -21.17 -9.98 12.29
N GLY A 150 -20.84 -10.28 11.03
CA GLY A 150 -20.82 -9.33 9.93
C GLY A 150 -19.66 -8.31 10.02
N TRP A 151 -19.64 -7.39 9.06
CA TRP A 151 -18.59 -6.38 8.92
C TRP A 151 -18.41 -5.46 10.15
N ARG A 152 -19.49 -5.22 10.91
CA ARG A 152 -19.46 -4.39 12.13
C ARG A 152 -18.60 -5.05 13.21
N THR A 153 -18.71 -6.36 13.39
CA THR A 153 -17.90 -7.11 14.37
C THR A 153 -16.42 -7.05 14.04
N VAL A 154 -16.06 -7.06 12.75
CA VAL A 154 -14.66 -6.87 12.33
C VAL A 154 -14.08 -5.55 12.83
N LEU A 155 -14.85 -4.47 12.70
CA LEU A 155 -14.42 -3.14 13.15
C LEU A 155 -14.31 -3.06 14.69
N VAL A 156 -15.23 -3.70 15.43
CA VAL A 156 -15.16 -3.77 16.90
C VAL A 156 -13.89 -4.49 17.36
N VAL A 157 -13.61 -5.66 16.78
CA VAL A 157 -12.40 -6.43 17.13
C VAL A 157 -11.14 -5.65 16.74
N ALA A 158 -11.14 -5.02 15.56
CA ALA A 158 -10.04 -4.16 15.13
C ALA A 158 -9.83 -2.97 16.08
N ALA A 159 -10.90 -2.34 16.59
CA ALA A 159 -10.82 -1.26 17.58
C ALA A 159 -10.15 -1.73 18.87
N VAL A 160 -10.53 -2.91 19.37
CA VAL A 160 -9.91 -3.52 20.55
C VAL A 160 -8.42 -3.80 20.33
N VAL A 161 -8.05 -4.31 19.15
CA VAL A 161 -6.64 -4.53 18.79
C VAL A 161 -5.88 -3.20 18.78
N GLN A 162 -6.43 -2.13 18.17
CA GLN A 162 -5.77 -0.82 18.16
C GLN A 162 -5.60 -0.24 19.57
N LEU A 163 -6.59 -0.41 20.45
CA LEU A 163 -6.50 0.02 21.85
C LEU A 163 -5.40 -0.74 22.61
N ALA A 164 -5.35 -2.07 22.42
CA ALA A 164 -4.30 -2.91 23.01
C ALA A 164 -2.91 -2.50 22.53
N MET A 165 -2.76 -2.20 21.22
CA MET A 165 -1.50 -1.71 20.66
C MET A 165 -1.15 -0.31 21.18
N ALA A 166 -2.12 0.59 21.34
CA ALA A 166 -1.90 1.90 21.94
C ALA A 166 -1.36 1.78 23.37
N ALA A 167 -1.99 0.93 24.18
CA ALA A 167 -1.54 0.63 25.54
C ALA A 167 -0.12 0.01 25.53
N ALA A 168 0.13 -0.99 24.68
CA ALA A 168 1.42 -1.63 24.57
C ALA A 168 2.54 -0.64 24.14
N VAL A 169 2.27 0.22 23.17
CA VAL A 169 3.20 1.30 22.76
C VAL A 169 3.43 2.26 23.92
N TRP A 170 2.38 2.63 24.66
CA TRP A 170 2.51 3.54 25.80
C TRP A 170 3.36 2.97 26.94
N TRP A 171 3.27 1.70 27.23
CA TRP A 171 4.01 1.10 28.34
C TRP A 171 5.40 0.58 27.96
N TYR A 172 5.54 -0.04 26.78
CA TYR A 172 6.74 -0.79 26.43
C TYR A 172 7.63 -0.12 25.38
N ALA A 173 7.11 0.85 24.59
CA ALA A 173 7.92 1.46 23.56
C ALA A 173 8.95 2.45 24.16
N PRO A 174 10.19 2.49 23.63
CA PRO A 174 11.22 3.37 24.14
C PRO A 174 10.86 4.85 23.93
N ARG A 175 11.25 5.69 24.88
CA ARG A 175 11.19 7.14 24.73
C ARG A 175 12.38 7.59 23.90
N THR A 176 12.12 8.08 22.70
CA THR A 176 13.17 8.72 21.88
C THR A 176 13.15 10.21 22.09
N ALA A 177 14.34 10.80 22.27
CA ALA A 177 14.46 12.25 22.28
C ALA A 177 13.97 12.83 20.95
N ILE A 178 13.35 14.00 21.00
CA ILE A 178 13.01 14.77 19.82
C ILE A 178 14.31 15.23 19.20
N SER A 179 14.58 14.90 17.95
CA SER A 179 15.73 15.47 17.25
C SER A 179 15.53 16.98 17.17
N ALA A 180 16.54 17.73 17.68
CA ALA A 180 16.53 19.19 17.53
C ALA A 180 16.77 19.52 16.05
N THR A 181 15.72 19.43 15.23
CA THR A 181 15.81 19.85 13.84
C THR A 181 15.75 21.36 13.77
N SER A 182 16.77 21.98 13.19
CA SER A 182 16.81 23.44 12.91
C SER A 182 15.80 23.87 11.85
N THR A 183 15.11 22.90 11.22
CA THR A 183 14.21 23.12 10.10
C THR A 183 12.76 23.14 10.60
N SER A 184 11.97 24.14 10.21
CA SER A 184 10.53 24.22 10.56
C SER A 184 9.70 23.21 9.74
N TYR A 185 8.63 22.71 10.34
CA TYR A 185 7.70 21.75 9.70
C TYR A 185 7.21 22.19 8.31
N PRO A 186 6.74 23.47 8.08
CA PRO A 186 6.35 23.90 6.74
C PRO A 186 7.49 23.85 5.72
N ARG A 187 8.73 24.09 6.16
CA ARG A 187 9.91 24.01 5.28
C ARG A 187 10.21 22.57 4.87
N VAL A 188 9.99 21.59 5.74
CA VAL A 188 10.08 20.16 5.38
C VAL A 188 9.05 19.80 4.32
N LEU A 189 7.80 20.20 4.49
CA LEU A 189 6.75 19.95 3.49
C LEU A 189 7.08 20.62 2.16
N TRP A 190 7.54 21.88 2.19
CA TRP A 190 7.93 22.60 0.98
C TRP A 190 9.11 21.95 0.27
N SER A 191 10.06 21.36 1.01
CA SER A 191 11.20 20.66 0.44
C SER A 191 10.78 19.43 -0.37
N ILE A 192 9.70 18.74 0.02
CA ILE A 192 9.14 17.62 -0.76
C ILE A 192 8.60 18.13 -2.10
N VAL A 193 7.86 19.26 -2.09
CA VAL A 193 7.34 19.87 -3.31
C VAL A 193 8.46 20.34 -4.24
N THR A 194 9.51 20.93 -3.68
CA THR A 194 10.69 21.36 -4.44
C THR A 194 11.36 20.17 -5.09
N LEU A 195 11.54 19.06 -4.34
CA LEU A 195 12.15 17.83 -4.83
C LEU A 195 11.36 17.23 -6.00
N VAL A 196 10.03 17.19 -5.90
CA VAL A 196 9.17 16.75 -7.00
C VAL A 196 9.33 17.63 -8.25
N ARG A 197 9.52 18.95 -8.07
CA ARG A 197 9.71 19.87 -9.19
C ARG A 197 11.08 19.74 -9.84
N SER A 198 12.14 19.53 -9.05
CA SER A 198 13.52 19.44 -9.56
C SER A 198 13.83 18.08 -10.20
N GLU A 199 13.31 16.96 -9.63
CA GLU A 199 13.71 15.62 -10.00
C GLU A 199 12.78 15.00 -11.06
N GLY A 200 13.23 14.94 -12.32
CA GLY A 200 12.48 14.36 -13.43
C GLY A 200 12.22 12.87 -13.25
N VAL A 201 13.25 12.13 -12.84
CA VAL A 201 13.15 10.69 -12.60
C VAL A 201 12.12 10.37 -11.51
N LEU A 202 12.11 11.16 -10.42
CA LEU A 202 11.10 11.01 -9.37
C LEU A 202 9.68 11.13 -9.92
N ARG A 203 9.40 12.15 -10.75
CA ARG A 203 8.08 12.33 -11.39
C ARG A 203 7.69 11.14 -12.27
N HIS A 204 8.63 10.60 -13.05
CA HIS A 204 8.38 9.40 -13.86
C HIS A 204 8.00 8.21 -12.99
N ARG A 205 8.76 7.96 -11.91
CA ARG A 205 8.48 6.86 -10.98
C ARG A 205 7.18 7.06 -10.19
N MET A 206 6.85 8.29 -9.81
CA MET A 206 5.56 8.66 -9.18
C MET A 206 4.39 8.31 -10.09
N LEU A 207 4.46 8.64 -11.38
CA LEU A 207 3.40 8.33 -12.33
C LEU A 207 3.25 6.83 -12.56
N LEU A 208 4.36 6.10 -12.79
CA LEU A 208 4.34 4.65 -12.96
C LEU A 208 3.83 3.93 -11.70
N GLY A 209 4.26 4.38 -10.51
CA GLY A 209 3.79 3.84 -9.24
C GLY A 209 2.30 4.11 -9.01
N GLY A 210 1.82 5.32 -9.36
CA GLY A 210 0.41 5.68 -9.27
C GLY A 210 -0.48 4.81 -10.17
N LEU A 211 -0.08 4.58 -11.43
CA LEU A 211 -0.79 3.68 -12.36
C LEU A 211 -0.83 2.24 -11.82
N ASN A 212 0.30 1.74 -11.34
CA ASN A 212 0.40 0.40 -10.76
C ASN A 212 -0.51 0.22 -9.54
N MET A 213 -0.54 1.20 -8.62
CA MET A 213 -1.42 1.14 -7.45
C MET A 213 -2.89 1.34 -7.82
N ALA A 214 -3.19 2.10 -8.88
CA ALA A 214 -4.54 2.21 -9.41
C ALA A 214 -5.05 0.85 -9.91
N ALA A 215 -4.25 0.13 -10.69
CA ALA A 215 -4.54 -1.23 -11.15
C ALA A 215 -4.79 -2.18 -9.96
N PHE A 216 -3.87 -2.19 -8.99
CA PHE A 216 -3.97 -3.02 -7.79
C PHE A 216 -5.23 -2.74 -6.97
N SER A 217 -5.45 -1.47 -6.62
CA SER A 217 -6.56 -1.07 -5.76
C SER A 217 -7.91 -1.27 -6.45
N GLY A 218 -7.99 -1.00 -7.76
CA GLY A 218 -9.19 -1.24 -8.57
C GLY A 218 -9.56 -2.71 -8.64
N MET A 219 -8.57 -3.57 -8.91
CA MET A 219 -8.76 -5.03 -8.95
C MET A 219 -9.25 -5.57 -7.61
N TRP A 220 -8.54 -5.28 -6.51
CA TRP A 220 -8.90 -5.79 -5.19
C TRP A 220 -10.24 -5.24 -4.67
N THR A 221 -10.66 -4.05 -5.10
CA THR A 221 -11.98 -3.50 -4.78
C THR A 221 -13.08 -4.22 -5.57
N ALA A 222 -12.86 -4.43 -6.87
CA ALA A 222 -13.85 -5.03 -7.75
C ALA A 222 -14.02 -6.56 -7.52
N ILE A 223 -12.94 -7.27 -7.17
CA ILE A 223 -12.97 -8.72 -6.98
C ILE A 223 -13.88 -9.13 -5.81
N ALA A 224 -14.01 -8.29 -4.78
CA ALA A 224 -14.91 -8.55 -3.66
C ALA A 224 -16.36 -8.72 -4.15
N PHE A 225 -16.80 -7.87 -5.08
CA PHE A 225 -18.12 -7.96 -5.68
C PHE A 225 -18.28 -9.15 -6.62
N LEU A 226 -17.21 -9.48 -7.40
CA LEU A 226 -17.22 -10.67 -8.25
C LEU A 226 -17.40 -11.94 -7.43
N LEU A 227 -16.66 -12.09 -6.35
CA LEU A 227 -16.68 -13.29 -5.50
C LEU A 227 -17.96 -13.40 -4.68
N ALA A 228 -18.59 -12.28 -4.32
CA ALA A 228 -19.87 -12.24 -3.62
C ALA A 228 -21.08 -12.52 -4.53
N GLY A 229 -20.90 -12.67 -5.85
CA GLY A 229 -22.00 -12.99 -6.77
C GLY A 229 -22.73 -11.78 -7.35
N ALA A 230 -22.21 -10.57 -7.18
CA ALA A 230 -22.83 -9.37 -7.73
C ALA A 230 -22.83 -9.37 -9.26
N HIS A 231 -23.81 -8.68 -9.87
CA HIS A 231 -23.98 -8.56 -11.34
C HIS A 231 -24.04 -9.90 -12.09
N GLY A 232 -24.67 -10.93 -11.50
CA GLY A 232 -24.83 -12.23 -12.14
C GLY A 232 -23.53 -13.03 -12.26
N SER A 233 -22.52 -12.73 -11.43
CA SER A 233 -21.35 -13.59 -11.30
C SER A 233 -21.79 -15.00 -10.86
N GLN A 234 -21.10 -16.01 -11.36
CA GLN A 234 -21.32 -17.40 -10.95
C GLN A 234 -20.80 -17.73 -9.54
N TYR A 235 -19.96 -16.84 -9.00
CA TYR A 235 -19.40 -17.01 -7.66
C TYR A 235 -20.39 -16.54 -6.61
N HIS A 236 -20.46 -17.28 -5.50
CA HIS A 236 -21.25 -16.94 -4.32
C HIS A 236 -20.48 -17.43 -3.09
N PHE A 237 -19.28 -16.88 -2.93
CA PHE A 237 -18.42 -17.27 -1.83
C PHE A 237 -18.81 -16.53 -0.54
N SER A 238 -18.61 -17.23 0.59
CA SER A 238 -18.73 -16.62 1.91
C SER A 238 -17.59 -15.61 2.15
N ASP A 239 -17.77 -14.70 3.10
CA ASP A 239 -16.78 -13.67 3.46
C ASP A 239 -15.42 -14.26 3.83
N ALA A 240 -15.42 -15.38 4.57
CA ALA A 240 -14.18 -16.09 4.87
C ALA A 240 -13.47 -16.58 3.61
N ALA A 241 -14.21 -17.14 2.65
CA ALA A 241 -13.64 -17.57 1.39
C ALA A 241 -13.09 -16.38 0.59
N ILE A 242 -13.84 -15.25 0.53
CA ILE A 242 -13.39 -14.00 -0.11
C ILE A 242 -12.11 -13.49 0.57
N GLY A 243 -12.07 -13.49 1.90
CA GLY A 243 -10.88 -13.10 2.68
C GLY A 243 -9.66 -13.98 2.39
N LEU A 244 -9.84 -15.29 2.18
CA LEU A 244 -8.77 -16.23 1.86
C LEU A 244 -8.09 -15.94 0.52
N PHE A 245 -8.79 -15.37 -0.46
CA PHE A 245 -8.16 -14.92 -1.72
C PHE A 245 -7.08 -13.87 -1.46
N GLY A 246 -7.16 -13.13 -0.33
CA GLY A 246 -6.11 -12.21 0.10
C GLY A 246 -4.74 -12.88 0.29
N LEU A 247 -4.68 -14.19 0.53
CA LEU A 247 -3.42 -14.94 0.62
C LEU A 247 -2.64 -14.97 -0.70
N ALA A 248 -3.29 -14.71 -1.84
CA ALA A 248 -2.59 -14.57 -3.12
C ALA A 248 -1.51 -13.49 -3.07
N GLY A 249 -1.69 -12.44 -2.23
CA GLY A 249 -0.67 -11.42 -1.99
C GLY A 249 0.68 -11.94 -1.49
N VAL A 250 0.77 -13.19 -1.00
CA VAL A 250 2.05 -13.86 -0.70
C VAL A 250 2.95 -13.94 -1.93
N ALA A 251 2.38 -14.08 -3.13
CA ALA A 251 3.15 -14.09 -4.37
C ALA A 251 3.92 -12.78 -4.58
N GLY A 252 3.32 -11.65 -4.21
CA GLY A 252 3.97 -10.35 -4.22
C GLY A 252 5.20 -10.30 -3.30
N ALA A 253 5.11 -10.89 -2.10
CA ALA A 253 6.24 -10.97 -1.19
C ALA A 253 7.41 -11.80 -1.77
N LEU A 254 7.11 -12.80 -2.61
CA LEU A 254 8.12 -13.59 -3.32
C LEU A 254 8.77 -12.86 -4.50
N ALA A 255 8.11 -11.84 -5.06
CA ALA A 255 8.67 -11.01 -6.12
C ALA A 255 9.83 -10.13 -5.59
N ALA A 256 9.70 -9.61 -4.36
CA ALA A 256 10.59 -8.62 -3.77
C ALA A 256 12.08 -8.99 -3.87
N PRO A 257 12.55 -10.15 -3.35
CA PRO A 257 13.97 -10.48 -3.38
C PRO A 257 14.49 -10.77 -4.80
N ARG A 258 13.63 -11.23 -5.72
CA ARG A 258 14.02 -11.52 -7.10
C ARG A 258 14.21 -10.24 -7.93
N VAL A 259 13.23 -9.35 -7.85
CA VAL A 259 13.26 -8.06 -8.56
C VAL A 259 14.36 -7.17 -7.98
N GLY A 260 14.52 -7.12 -6.64
CA GLY A 260 15.60 -6.37 -6.00
C GLY A 260 16.97 -6.84 -6.46
N LYS A 261 17.25 -8.15 -6.49
CA LYS A 261 18.51 -8.69 -7.00
C LYS A 261 18.79 -8.36 -8.46
N LEU A 262 17.77 -8.32 -9.31
CA LEU A 262 17.91 -7.95 -10.71
C LEU A 262 18.19 -6.44 -10.84
N ALA A 263 17.55 -5.61 -10.03
CA ALA A 263 17.82 -4.18 -9.97
C ALA A 263 19.28 -3.90 -9.53
N ASP A 264 19.76 -4.56 -8.48
CA ASP A 264 21.15 -4.44 -7.96
C ASP A 264 22.20 -4.88 -8.98
N ARG A 265 21.85 -5.81 -9.87
CA ARG A 265 22.72 -6.28 -10.98
C ARG A 265 22.71 -5.35 -12.19
N GLY A 266 22.02 -4.22 -12.14
CA GLY A 266 21.94 -3.27 -13.26
C GLY A 266 20.89 -3.61 -14.33
N TYR A 267 20.07 -4.65 -14.13
CA TYR A 267 19.03 -5.07 -15.09
C TYR A 267 17.69 -4.35 -14.88
N LEU A 268 17.66 -3.25 -14.10
CA LEU A 268 16.45 -2.52 -13.72
C LEU A 268 15.54 -2.22 -14.92
N ARG A 269 16.14 -1.79 -16.05
CA ARG A 269 15.38 -1.45 -17.26
C ARG A 269 14.62 -2.63 -17.85
N HIS A 270 15.26 -3.79 -18.01
CA HIS A 270 14.62 -4.99 -18.54
C HIS A 270 13.64 -5.59 -17.56
N THR A 271 13.98 -5.56 -16.29
CA THR A 271 13.10 -6.00 -15.19
C THR A 271 11.79 -5.23 -15.19
N GLN A 272 11.84 -3.91 -15.39
CA GLN A 272 10.64 -3.07 -15.45
C GLN A 272 9.68 -3.50 -16.57
N TYR A 273 10.18 -3.79 -17.79
CA TYR A 273 9.33 -4.34 -18.86
C TYR A 273 8.77 -5.71 -18.50
N GLY A 274 9.60 -6.59 -17.93
CA GLY A 274 9.19 -7.94 -17.56
C GLY A 274 8.06 -7.94 -16.53
N VAL A 275 8.14 -7.10 -15.46
CA VAL A 275 7.12 -7.06 -14.43
C VAL A 275 5.81 -6.43 -14.93
N TRP A 276 5.85 -5.42 -15.82
CA TRP A 276 4.65 -4.90 -16.48
C TRP A 276 4.00 -5.94 -17.41
N ALA A 277 4.81 -6.73 -18.13
CA ALA A 277 4.30 -7.81 -18.97
C ALA A 277 3.64 -8.92 -18.12
N ILE A 278 4.21 -9.24 -16.96
CA ILE A 278 3.62 -10.19 -16.00
C ILE A 278 2.29 -9.64 -15.46
N GLU A 279 2.22 -8.35 -15.12
CA GLU A 279 0.98 -7.70 -14.68
C GLU A 279 -0.11 -7.75 -15.76
N LEU A 280 0.25 -7.47 -17.02
CA LEU A 280 -0.66 -7.57 -18.17
C LEU A 280 -1.15 -9.01 -18.38
N LEU A 281 -0.26 -10.00 -18.27
CA LEU A 281 -0.65 -11.41 -18.26
C LEU A 281 -1.61 -11.73 -17.11
N GLY A 282 -1.36 -11.19 -15.92
CA GLY A 282 -2.27 -11.28 -14.78
C GLY A 282 -3.67 -10.79 -15.12
N TRP A 283 -3.80 -9.64 -15.78
CA TRP A 283 -5.10 -9.12 -16.22
C TRP A 283 -5.80 -10.03 -17.25
N ALA A 284 -5.06 -10.58 -18.20
CA ALA A 284 -5.61 -11.54 -19.16
C ALA A 284 -6.12 -12.81 -18.45
N LEU A 285 -5.37 -13.33 -17.50
CA LEU A 285 -5.80 -14.50 -16.72
C LEU A 285 -6.97 -14.17 -15.79
N LEU A 286 -7.05 -12.97 -15.21
CA LEU A 286 -8.18 -12.50 -14.39
C LEU A 286 -9.48 -12.48 -15.20
N TYR A 287 -9.43 -12.09 -16.46
CA TYR A 287 -10.58 -12.12 -17.36
C TYR A 287 -11.16 -13.54 -17.47
N TRP A 288 -10.34 -14.55 -17.74
CA TRP A 288 -10.79 -15.94 -17.80
C TRP A 288 -11.12 -16.52 -16.41
N GLY A 289 -10.46 -16.02 -15.37
CA GLY A 289 -10.71 -16.38 -13.97
C GLY A 289 -12.14 -16.06 -13.50
N ALA A 290 -12.90 -15.21 -14.22
CA ALA A 290 -14.32 -15.00 -13.93
C ALA A 290 -15.16 -16.28 -14.01
N HIS A 291 -14.70 -17.29 -14.74
CA HIS A 291 -15.44 -18.52 -15.00
C HIS A 291 -14.83 -19.77 -14.34
N GLN A 292 -13.61 -19.68 -13.78
CA GLN A 292 -12.91 -20.82 -13.18
C GLN A 292 -12.08 -20.38 -11.98
N VAL A 293 -12.39 -20.87 -10.79
CA VAL A 293 -11.74 -20.47 -9.54
C VAL A 293 -10.22 -20.77 -9.53
N ILE A 294 -9.79 -21.89 -10.11
CA ILE A 294 -8.36 -22.25 -10.18
C ILE A 294 -7.62 -21.24 -11.05
N VAL A 295 -8.19 -20.87 -12.20
CA VAL A 295 -7.62 -19.83 -13.07
C VAL A 295 -7.58 -18.49 -12.34
N LEU A 296 -8.62 -18.15 -11.58
CA LEU A 296 -8.67 -16.93 -10.79
C LEU A 296 -7.55 -16.88 -9.74
N VAL A 297 -7.31 -17.97 -9.02
CA VAL A 297 -6.22 -18.04 -8.03
C VAL A 297 -4.85 -17.87 -8.70
N ILE A 298 -4.61 -18.58 -9.82
CA ILE A 298 -3.36 -18.43 -10.58
C ILE A 298 -3.22 -16.99 -11.09
N ALA A 299 -4.30 -16.41 -11.61
CA ALA A 299 -4.32 -15.03 -12.10
C ALA A 299 -3.94 -14.03 -11.02
N LEU A 300 -4.46 -14.17 -9.79
CA LEU A 300 -4.14 -13.34 -8.65
C LEU A 300 -2.65 -13.46 -8.26
N LEU A 301 -2.10 -14.68 -8.24
CA LEU A 301 -0.68 -14.90 -7.95
C LEU A 301 0.22 -14.21 -9.00
N VAL A 302 -0.11 -14.33 -10.29
CA VAL A 302 0.63 -13.72 -11.39
C VAL A 302 0.50 -12.19 -11.33
N PHE A 303 -0.71 -11.68 -11.13
CA PHE A 303 -1.00 -10.27 -11.03
C PHE A 303 -0.25 -9.62 -9.86
N ASP A 304 -0.38 -10.16 -8.64
CA ASP A 304 0.29 -9.61 -7.46
C ASP A 304 1.81 -9.67 -7.58
N PHE A 305 2.37 -10.72 -8.22
CA PHE A 305 3.79 -10.77 -8.53
C PHE A 305 4.23 -9.61 -9.46
N GLY A 306 3.46 -9.34 -10.51
CA GLY A 306 3.70 -8.23 -11.44
C GLY A 306 3.64 -6.87 -10.75
N VAL A 307 2.55 -6.61 -10.03
CA VAL A 307 2.31 -5.36 -9.29
C VAL A 307 3.43 -5.08 -8.28
N GLN A 308 3.80 -6.06 -7.46
CA GLN A 308 4.88 -5.89 -6.49
C GLN A 308 6.23 -5.75 -7.17
N GLY A 309 6.44 -6.43 -8.29
CA GLY A 309 7.63 -6.26 -9.10
C GLY A 309 7.80 -4.82 -9.61
N VAL A 310 6.74 -4.23 -10.15
CA VAL A 310 6.73 -2.82 -10.58
C VAL A 310 7.02 -1.89 -9.41
N GLN A 311 6.36 -2.11 -8.26
CA GLN A 311 6.55 -1.32 -7.05
C GLN A 311 8.00 -1.31 -6.59
N ILE A 312 8.63 -2.50 -6.49
CA ILE A 312 10.01 -2.64 -6.02
C ILE A 312 11.00 -2.01 -6.99
N ALA A 313 10.81 -2.22 -8.30
CA ALA A 313 11.66 -1.62 -9.32
C ALA A 313 11.59 -0.08 -9.29
N ASN A 314 10.41 0.50 -9.08
CA ASN A 314 10.25 1.94 -8.92
C ASN A 314 10.88 2.46 -7.63
N GLN A 315 10.69 1.78 -6.50
CA GLN A 315 11.31 2.16 -5.23
C GLN A 315 12.84 2.10 -5.29
N ALA A 316 13.41 1.06 -5.90
CA ALA A 316 14.85 0.94 -6.08
C ALA A 316 15.42 2.15 -6.84
N ALA A 317 14.74 2.56 -7.93
CA ALA A 317 15.13 3.74 -8.69
C ALA A 317 15.00 5.04 -7.88
N VAL A 318 13.95 5.21 -7.09
CA VAL A 318 13.75 6.39 -6.23
C VAL A 318 14.83 6.46 -5.14
N TYR A 319 15.19 5.31 -4.54
CA TYR A 319 16.19 5.26 -3.47
C TYR A 319 17.63 5.54 -3.96
N SER A 320 17.89 5.36 -5.25
CA SER A 320 19.21 5.65 -5.84
C SER A 320 19.40 7.12 -6.24
N LEU A 321 18.38 7.98 -6.09
CA LEU A 321 18.48 9.40 -6.50
C LEU A 321 19.32 10.22 -5.52
N ASP A 322 19.06 10.10 -4.20
CA ASP A 322 19.76 10.87 -3.17
C ASP A 322 19.58 10.16 -1.81
N ASP A 323 20.70 9.77 -1.20
CA ASP A 323 20.72 9.09 0.10
C ASP A 323 20.29 10.01 1.26
N GLU A 324 20.63 11.30 1.20
CA GLU A 324 20.28 12.29 2.24
C GLU A 324 18.80 12.69 2.16
N ALA A 325 18.23 12.71 0.95
CA ALA A 325 16.83 13.02 0.70
C ALA A 325 15.91 11.79 0.69
N ARG A 326 16.41 10.57 0.93
CA ARG A 326 15.68 9.30 0.78
C ARG A 326 14.30 9.29 1.44
N SER A 327 14.18 9.81 2.67
CA SER A 327 12.89 9.89 3.38
C SER A 327 11.87 10.77 2.65
N ARG A 328 12.30 11.93 2.16
CA ARG A 328 11.47 12.88 1.41
C ARG A 328 11.08 12.35 0.03
N LEU A 329 12.02 11.70 -0.66
CA LEU A 329 11.78 11.00 -1.93
C LEU A 329 10.75 9.89 -1.76
N THR A 330 10.87 9.08 -0.69
CA THR A 330 9.92 8.03 -0.36
C THR A 330 8.54 8.60 -0.08
N THR A 331 8.45 9.68 0.71
CA THR A 331 7.16 10.34 0.99
C THR A 331 6.50 10.83 -0.29
N ALA A 332 7.23 11.54 -1.16
CA ALA A 332 6.70 12.01 -2.44
C ALA A 332 6.19 10.86 -3.31
N TYR A 333 6.98 9.80 -3.46
CA TYR A 333 6.63 8.62 -4.23
C TYR A 333 5.38 7.92 -3.66
N MET A 334 5.32 7.68 -2.35
CA MET A 334 4.21 6.99 -1.70
C MET A 334 2.90 7.80 -1.73
N VAL A 335 2.99 9.13 -1.66
CA VAL A 335 1.81 10.00 -1.85
C VAL A 335 1.22 9.82 -3.25
N ALA A 336 2.03 9.84 -4.30
CA ALA A 336 1.56 9.59 -5.66
C ALA A 336 1.04 8.15 -5.85
N TYR A 337 1.73 7.18 -5.25
CA TYR A 337 1.34 5.78 -5.26
C TYR A 337 -0.08 5.59 -4.70
N PHE A 338 -0.35 6.09 -3.49
CA PHE A 338 -1.68 5.98 -2.88
C PHE A 338 -2.73 6.91 -3.52
N ALA A 339 -2.33 8.03 -4.13
CA ALA A 339 -3.25 8.82 -4.96
C ALA A 339 -3.78 7.99 -6.14
N GLY A 340 -2.90 7.21 -6.78
CA GLY A 340 -3.30 6.21 -7.77
C GLY A 340 -4.28 5.19 -7.18
N GLY A 341 -4.03 4.70 -5.97
CA GLY A 341 -4.91 3.77 -5.27
C GLY A 341 -6.32 4.32 -5.03
N VAL A 342 -6.43 5.60 -4.63
CA VAL A 342 -7.71 6.30 -4.47
C VAL A 342 -8.50 6.29 -5.78
N LEU A 343 -7.86 6.70 -6.88
CA LEU A 343 -8.49 6.74 -8.20
C LEU A 343 -8.85 5.32 -8.68
N GLY A 344 -7.96 4.37 -8.45
CA GLY A 344 -8.14 2.98 -8.87
C GLY A 344 -9.30 2.29 -8.14
N SER A 345 -9.43 2.44 -6.83
CA SER A 345 -10.52 1.84 -6.07
C SER A 345 -11.89 2.42 -6.45
N ALA A 346 -11.98 3.75 -6.60
CA ALA A 346 -13.20 4.42 -7.05
C ALA A 346 -13.60 3.98 -8.46
N PHE A 347 -12.62 4.00 -9.38
CA PHE A 347 -12.84 3.60 -10.76
C PHE A 347 -13.17 2.10 -10.89
N GLY A 348 -12.49 1.22 -10.14
CA GLY A 348 -12.72 -0.22 -10.16
C GLY A 348 -14.13 -0.59 -9.72
N ALA A 349 -14.65 0.03 -8.64
CA ALA A 349 -16.03 -0.17 -8.19
C ALA A 349 -17.05 0.36 -9.22
N TRP A 350 -16.81 1.55 -9.78
CA TRP A 350 -17.64 2.11 -10.84
C TRP A 350 -17.61 1.23 -12.10
N ALA A 351 -16.45 0.80 -12.55
CA ALA A 351 -16.31 -0.04 -13.73
C ALA A 351 -17.04 -1.39 -13.55
N TYR A 352 -16.94 -1.97 -12.34
CA TYR A 352 -17.68 -3.20 -12.03
C TYR A 352 -19.19 -2.97 -12.09
N GLN A 353 -19.70 -1.85 -11.57
CA GLN A 353 -21.11 -1.49 -11.65
C GLN A 353 -21.56 -1.22 -13.09
N ALA A 354 -20.74 -0.56 -13.92
CA ALA A 354 -21.11 -0.11 -15.26
C ALA A 354 -21.03 -1.22 -16.32
N GLY A 355 -20.04 -2.11 -16.23
CA GLY A 355 -19.75 -3.13 -17.25
C GLY A 355 -19.24 -4.46 -16.69
N GLY A 356 -19.41 -4.68 -15.39
CA GLY A 356 -19.03 -5.92 -14.73
C GLY A 356 -17.51 -6.15 -14.75
N TRP A 357 -17.14 -7.40 -14.54
CA TRP A 357 -15.74 -7.81 -14.46
C TRP A 357 -14.94 -7.58 -15.75
N VAL A 358 -15.62 -7.67 -16.91
CA VAL A 358 -14.99 -7.45 -18.23
C VAL A 358 -14.43 -6.04 -18.34
N LEU A 359 -15.19 -5.02 -17.93
CA LEU A 359 -14.74 -3.63 -17.98
C LEU A 359 -13.59 -3.39 -16.99
N VAL A 360 -13.62 -4.02 -15.81
CA VAL A 360 -12.52 -3.94 -14.83
C VAL A 360 -11.23 -4.50 -15.43
N CYS A 361 -11.29 -5.70 -16.05
CA CYS A 361 -10.12 -6.33 -16.67
C CYS A 361 -9.59 -5.53 -17.86
N ALA A 362 -10.48 -5.01 -18.71
CA ALA A 362 -10.08 -4.18 -19.87
C ALA A 362 -9.39 -2.88 -19.42
N ALA A 363 -9.95 -2.20 -18.42
CA ALA A 363 -9.36 -0.98 -17.87
C ALA A 363 -8.03 -1.25 -17.19
N GLY A 364 -7.92 -2.33 -16.41
CA GLY A 364 -6.69 -2.73 -15.76
C GLY A 364 -5.59 -3.13 -16.75
N ALA A 365 -5.92 -3.89 -17.79
CA ALA A 365 -4.99 -4.16 -18.89
C ALA A 365 -4.53 -2.86 -19.59
N GLY A 366 -5.47 -1.90 -19.74
CA GLY A 366 -5.16 -0.57 -20.27
C GLY A 366 -4.14 0.18 -19.42
N THR A 367 -4.22 0.11 -18.07
CA THR A 367 -3.23 0.73 -17.16
C THR A 367 -1.86 0.07 -17.30
N ALA A 368 -1.78 -1.26 -17.43
CA ALA A 368 -0.52 -1.97 -17.63
C ALA A 368 0.13 -1.62 -18.99
N ILE A 369 -0.66 -1.55 -20.07
CA ILE A 369 -0.18 -1.11 -21.39
C ILE A 369 0.31 0.34 -21.34
N ALA A 370 -0.44 1.24 -20.70
CA ALA A 370 -0.04 2.63 -20.51
C ALA A 370 1.26 2.74 -19.70
N GLY A 371 1.40 1.92 -18.62
CA GLY A 371 2.61 1.84 -17.82
C GLY A 371 3.82 1.40 -18.65
N MET A 372 3.69 0.36 -19.48
CA MET A 372 4.75 -0.09 -20.41
C MET A 372 5.12 0.98 -21.41
N ALA A 373 4.13 1.63 -22.04
CA ALA A 373 4.36 2.69 -23.03
C ALA A 373 5.08 3.90 -22.41
N LEU A 374 4.61 4.38 -21.25
CA LEU A 374 5.25 5.45 -20.50
C LEU A 374 6.67 5.07 -20.09
N TRP A 375 6.87 3.83 -19.62
CA TRP A 375 8.21 3.36 -19.29
C TRP A 375 9.14 3.36 -20.50
N ALA A 376 8.66 2.97 -21.69
CA ALA A 376 9.45 3.04 -22.91
C ALA A 376 9.91 4.47 -23.22
N VAL A 377 9.03 5.46 -23.06
CA VAL A 377 9.37 6.89 -23.22
C VAL A 377 10.37 7.35 -22.17
N PHE A 378 10.12 7.02 -20.89
CA PHE A 378 10.97 7.45 -19.77
C PHE A 378 12.35 6.79 -19.83
N ALA A 379 12.44 5.53 -20.25
CA ALA A 379 13.71 4.82 -20.40
C ALA A 379 14.65 5.45 -21.45
N ILE A 380 14.10 6.15 -22.43
CA ILE A 380 14.89 6.94 -23.38
C ILE A 380 15.39 8.21 -22.70
N SER A 381 14.52 8.91 -21.97
CA SER A 381 14.87 10.14 -21.22
C SER A 381 15.92 9.87 -20.13
N GLU A 382 15.75 8.81 -19.34
CA GLU A 382 16.69 8.43 -18.26
C GLU A 382 18.05 7.95 -18.80
N ARG A 383 18.12 7.46 -20.04
CA ARG A 383 19.39 7.12 -20.69
C ARG A 383 20.26 8.33 -20.99
N ASN A 384 19.62 9.46 -21.26
CA ASN A 384 20.31 10.73 -21.56
C ASN A 384 20.74 11.47 -20.27
N HIS A 385 20.19 11.08 -19.11
CA HIS A 385 20.55 11.57 -17.78
C HIS A 385 20.91 10.38 -16.88
N PRO A 386 22.10 9.78 -17.02
CA PRO A 386 22.49 8.61 -16.23
C PRO A 386 22.44 8.97 -14.73
N LEU A 387 21.81 8.10 -13.96
CA LEU A 387 21.72 8.19 -12.50
C LEU A 387 23.13 8.34 -11.91
N GLN A 388 23.47 9.50 -11.40
CA GLN A 388 24.83 9.84 -10.95
C GLN A 388 25.33 8.95 -9.80
N GLY A 389 24.41 8.34 -9.02
CA GLY A 389 24.77 7.47 -7.89
C GLY A 389 25.23 6.06 -8.28
N VAL A 390 24.66 5.45 -9.32
CA VAL A 390 24.97 4.06 -9.70
C VAL A 390 26.36 3.95 -10.35
N THR A 391 26.79 4.99 -11.08
CA THR A 391 28.10 5.03 -11.71
C THR A 391 29.24 5.33 -10.73
N ALA A 392 28.98 6.08 -9.66
CA ALA A 392 30.01 6.38 -8.64
C ALA A 392 30.34 5.14 -7.78
N HIS A 393 29.35 4.38 -7.34
CA HIS A 393 29.58 3.14 -6.57
C HIS A 393 30.19 2.00 -7.42
N ALA A 394 29.85 1.91 -8.70
CA ALA A 394 30.47 0.92 -9.59
C ALA A 394 31.95 1.26 -9.85
N ARG A 395 32.30 2.53 -10.00
CA ARG A 395 33.70 2.97 -10.14
C ARG A 395 34.51 2.77 -8.87
N LEU A 396 33.96 3.13 -7.69
CA LEU A 396 34.65 2.91 -6.41
C LEU A 396 34.91 1.43 -6.10
N ARG A 397 34.01 0.50 -6.53
CA ARG A 397 34.25 -0.94 -6.40
C ARG A 397 35.30 -1.47 -7.37
N GLN A 398 35.41 -0.91 -8.58
CA GLN A 398 36.46 -1.27 -9.53
C GLN A 398 37.84 -0.77 -9.06
N ASP A 399 37.91 0.42 -8.51
CA ASP A 399 39.17 0.98 -8.00
C ASP A 399 39.64 0.27 -6.71
N THR A 400 38.74 -0.27 -5.88
CA THR A 400 39.09 -1.07 -4.69
C THR A 400 39.45 -2.53 -5.01
N GLN A 401 39.15 -3.04 -6.21
CA GLN A 401 39.59 -4.37 -6.66
C GLN A 401 40.84 -4.33 -7.53
N ALA A 402 41.29 -3.15 -7.93
CA ALA A 402 42.48 -2.95 -8.77
C ALA A 402 43.73 -2.44 -7.95
N GLY A 403 43.58 -2.20 -6.66
CA GLY A 403 44.64 -1.87 -5.70
C GLY A 403 44.78 -2.94 -4.64
#